data_91051b06613cb2a8a9643dd4e65a5cb0
#
_entry.id   91051b06613cb2a8a9643dd4e65a5cb0
#
_cell.length_a   1.000
_cell.length_b   1.000
_cell.length_c   1.000
_cell.angle_alpha   90.00
_cell.angle_beta   90.00
_cell.angle_gamma   90.00
#
_symmetry.space_group_name_H-M   'P 1'
#
loop_
_entity.id
_entity.type
_entity.pdbx_description
1 polymer ?
#
loop_
_entity_poly.entity_id
_entity_poly.type
_entity_poly.pdbx_seq_one_letter_code
_entity_poly.pdbx_strand_id
1 'polypeptide(L)'
;MRETAYAKINLALHVRRRRDDGYHELETLFAFVDAGDGLTARRSERDELRVVGEFAHEIADPFGNLVSKALAKLPRPDGLSIVLEKNLPVAAGLGGGSADAGAVFRLVREAHGLPEDWRQRAAALGADVPACVESVACIGRGTGTELEPVENDVAGCAVLLVNPRVPLATGPVFAAWDGEDSGPLPQGPASRIAFEGRNDLEAPAIALCPPVAEVLASLRAAGAELVRMSGSGATCFALDRRPGVIAEAAERIARDHSQWWQMRGKLR
;
A
#
# COMPACT_ATOMS: atom_id res chain seq x y z
N MET A 1 -1.11 -21.43 10.12
CA MET A 1 -0.17 -20.50 9.46
C MET A 1 -0.61 -19.08 9.80
N ARG A 2 0.33 -18.15 9.92
CA ARG A 2 0.03 -16.72 10.11
C ARG A 2 0.85 -15.92 9.12
N GLU A 3 0.27 -14.83 8.61
CA GLU A 3 0.92 -13.95 7.64
C GLU A 3 0.49 -12.50 7.88
N THR A 4 1.36 -11.55 7.56
CA THR A 4 1.03 -10.13 7.59
C THR A 4 0.87 -9.61 6.17
N ALA A 5 -0.27 -9.01 5.86
CA ALA A 5 -0.47 -8.26 4.62
C ALA A 5 0.13 -6.86 4.80
N TYR A 6 1.39 -6.74 4.47
CA TYR A 6 2.19 -5.54 4.71
C TYR A 6 1.63 -4.32 3.98
N ALA A 7 1.42 -3.20 4.69
CA ALA A 7 0.99 -1.96 4.07
C ALA A 7 1.99 -1.54 2.99
N LYS A 8 1.51 -1.35 1.76
CA LYS A 8 2.29 -0.82 0.65
C LYS A 8 2.19 0.69 0.64
N ILE A 9 3.32 1.38 0.54
CA ILE A 9 3.36 2.83 0.32
C ILE A 9 4.12 3.15 -0.96
N ASN A 10 3.81 4.29 -1.56
CA ASN A 10 4.56 4.85 -2.66
C ASN A 10 5.50 5.92 -2.09
N LEU A 11 6.80 5.61 -1.95
CA LEU A 11 7.80 6.60 -1.53
C LEU A 11 7.97 7.71 -2.57
N ALA A 12 7.75 7.39 -3.85
CA ALA A 12 7.58 8.35 -4.94
C ALA A 12 6.57 7.79 -5.95
N LEU A 13 5.81 8.68 -6.62
CA LEU A 13 4.88 8.33 -7.69
C LEU A 13 4.88 9.46 -8.73
N HIS A 14 5.43 9.19 -9.90
CA HIS A 14 5.48 10.11 -11.03
C HIS A 14 4.49 9.64 -12.09
N VAL A 15 3.57 10.50 -12.50
CA VAL A 15 2.63 10.21 -13.59
C VAL A 15 3.23 10.71 -14.89
N ARG A 16 3.38 9.83 -15.89
CA ARG A 16 4.07 10.13 -17.14
C ARG A 16 3.11 10.55 -18.25
N ARG A 17 1.97 9.89 -18.34
CA ARG A 17 0.93 10.23 -19.33
C ARG A 17 -0.37 9.50 -19.06
N ARG A 18 -1.45 10.02 -19.62
CA ARG A 18 -2.72 9.26 -19.76
C ARG A 18 -2.61 8.32 -20.95
N ARG A 19 -3.15 7.13 -20.81
CA ARG A 19 -3.21 6.10 -21.84
C ARG A 19 -4.58 6.07 -22.50
N ASP A 20 -4.66 5.56 -23.72
CA ASP A 20 -5.92 5.43 -24.47
C ASP A 20 -6.90 4.43 -23.83
N ASP A 21 -6.40 3.51 -22.98
CA ASP A 21 -7.20 2.54 -22.23
C ASP A 21 -7.82 3.12 -20.93
N GLY A 22 -7.62 4.42 -20.67
CA GLY A 22 -8.12 5.12 -19.48
C GLY A 22 -7.24 5.01 -18.25
N TYR A 23 -6.17 4.21 -18.30
CA TYR A 23 -5.15 4.14 -17.25
C TYR A 23 -4.10 5.24 -17.42
N HIS A 24 -3.18 5.33 -16.45
CA HIS A 24 -2.03 6.22 -16.51
C HIS A 24 -0.75 5.40 -16.54
N GLU A 25 0.18 5.84 -17.37
CA GLU A 25 1.56 5.37 -17.31
C GLU A 25 2.25 6.09 -16.18
N LEU A 26 2.93 5.36 -15.31
CA LEU A 26 3.56 5.88 -14.13
C LEU A 26 4.91 5.22 -13.85
N GLU A 27 5.70 5.89 -13.04
CA GLU A 27 6.88 5.35 -12.40
C GLU A 27 6.74 5.55 -10.91
N THR A 28 6.94 4.51 -10.13
CA THR A 28 6.76 4.58 -8.67
C THR A 28 7.82 3.79 -7.92
N LEU A 29 8.21 4.29 -6.76
CA LEU A 29 8.98 3.51 -5.79
C LEU A 29 8.02 2.94 -4.75
N PHE A 30 7.76 1.64 -4.84
CA PHE A 30 7.04 0.90 -3.82
C PHE A 30 7.94 0.59 -2.63
N ALA A 31 7.40 0.73 -1.42
CA ALA A 31 7.99 0.23 -0.20
C ALA A 31 6.91 -0.42 0.67
N PHE A 32 7.32 -1.26 1.60
CA PHE A 32 6.41 -2.01 2.46
C PHE A 32 6.74 -1.74 3.93
N VAL A 33 5.71 -1.56 4.73
CA VAL A 33 5.82 -1.37 6.18
C VAL A 33 5.66 -2.74 6.85
N ASP A 34 6.41 -3.02 7.89
CA ASP A 34 6.36 -4.27 8.66
C ASP A 34 5.07 -4.44 9.50
N ALA A 35 4.09 -3.58 9.26
CA ALA A 35 2.75 -3.59 9.83
C ALA A 35 1.68 -3.59 8.72
N GLY A 36 0.47 -4.06 9.04
CA GLY A 36 -0.63 -4.16 8.07
C GLY A 36 -1.80 -5.00 8.59
N ASP A 37 -2.52 -5.62 7.66
CA ASP A 37 -3.60 -6.54 8.00
C ASP A 37 -3.04 -7.91 8.42
N GLY A 38 -3.77 -8.62 9.26
CA GLY A 38 -3.37 -9.94 9.75
C GLY A 38 -4.15 -11.06 9.05
N LEU A 39 -3.46 -12.12 8.60
CA LEU A 39 -4.10 -13.33 8.11
C LEU A 39 -3.74 -14.52 8.98
N THR A 40 -4.77 -15.27 9.41
CA THR A 40 -4.58 -16.59 10.02
C THR A 40 -5.27 -17.62 9.16
N ALA A 41 -4.53 -18.66 8.73
CA ALA A 41 -5.04 -19.71 7.85
C ALA A 41 -4.91 -21.09 8.48
N ARG A 42 -5.91 -21.95 8.22
CA ARG A 42 -5.93 -23.38 8.55
C ARG A 42 -6.35 -24.17 7.31
N ARG A 43 -5.85 -25.39 7.16
CA ARG A 43 -6.37 -26.32 6.15
C ARG A 43 -7.85 -26.59 6.38
N SER A 44 -8.62 -26.67 5.30
CA SER A 44 -10.05 -26.92 5.31
C SER A 44 -10.44 -27.73 4.05
N GLU A 45 -11.60 -28.36 4.06
CA GLU A 45 -12.12 -29.06 2.87
C GLU A 45 -12.44 -28.08 1.73
N ARG A 46 -12.81 -26.85 2.06
CA ARG A 46 -13.13 -25.79 1.10
C ARG A 46 -12.57 -24.45 1.56
N ASP A 47 -12.53 -23.49 0.64
CA ASP A 47 -12.13 -22.12 0.95
C ASP A 47 -13.22 -21.42 1.76
N GLU A 48 -12.78 -20.78 2.83
CA GLU A 48 -13.62 -19.96 3.70
C GLU A 48 -12.89 -18.67 4.04
N LEU A 49 -13.61 -17.57 4.05
CA LEU A 49 -13.10 -16.27 4.47
C LEU A 49 -14.01 -15.68 5.55
N ARG A 50 -13.41 -15.35 6.68
CA ARG A 50 -14.01 -14.53 7.72
C ARG A 50 -13.21 -13.24 7.85
N VAL A 51 -13.88 -12.09 7.80
CA VAL A 51 -13.26 -10.78 7.98
C VAL A 51 -13.62 -10.25 9.36
N VAL A 52 -12.63 -9.75 10.08
CA VAL A 52 -12.73 -9.12 11.41
C VAL A 52 -11.83 -7.87 11.44
N GLY A 53 -11.81 -7.14 12.55
CA GLY A 53 -10.96 -5.96 12.71
C GLY A 53 -11.70 -4.65 12.49
N GLU A 54 -10.98 -3.55 12.69
CA GLU A 54 -11.53 -2.19 12.72
C GLU A 54 -12.25 -1.83 11.41
N PHE A 55 -11.67 -2.19 10.26
CA PHE A 55 -12.21 -1.85 8.94
C PHE A 55 -12.96 -3.00 8.26
N ALA A 56 -13.33 -4.05 9.00
CA ALA A 56 -14.10 -5.17 8.44
C ALA A 56 -15.45 -4.75 7.86
N HIS A 57 -16.08 -3.74 8.46
CA HIS A 57 -17.39 -3.22 8.05
C HIS A 57 -17.35 -2.44 6.72
N GLU A 58 -16.16 -2.00 6.27
CA GLU A 58 -15.98 -1.30 4.99
C GLU A 58 -15.90 -2.28 3.81
N ILE A 59 -15.79 -3.59 4.07
CA ILE A 59 -15.77 -4.62 3.03
C ILE A 59 -17.22 -5.02 2.71
N ALA A 60 -17.79 -4.36 1.69
CA ALA A 60 -19.19 -4.52 1.33
C ALA A 60 -19.53 -5.90 0.74
N ASP A 61 -18.60 -6.54 0.05
CA ASP A 61 -18.78 -7.83 -0.64
C ASP A 61 -17.64 -8.81 -0.31
N PRO A 62 -17.88 -9.81 0.56
CA PRO A 62 -16.89 -10.84 0.85
C PRO A 62 -16.50 -11.67 -0.39
N PHE A 63 -17.37 -11.84 -1.38
CA PHE A 63 -17.08 -12.58 -2.61
C PHE A 63 -16.25 -11.74 -3.60
N GLY A 64 -16.42 -10.42 -3.59
CA GLY A 64 -15.59 -9.46 -4.32
C GLY A 64 -14.21 -9.26 -3.72
N ASN A 65 -13.97 -9.75 -2.50
CA ASN A 65 -12.71 -9.60 -1.78
C ASN A 65 -11.55 -10.27 -2.52
N LEU A 66 -10.41 -9.57 -2.61
CA LEU A 66 -9.21 -10.06 -3.30
C LEU A 66 -8.63 -11.32 -2.64
N VAL A 67 -8.84 -11.56 -1.35
CA VAL A 67 -8.46 -12.81 -0.67
C VAL A 67 -9.20 -14.01 -1.30
N SER A 68 -10.53 -13.92 -1.44
CA SER A 68 -11.33 -14.98 -2.06
C SER A 68 -10.93 -15.20 -3.52
N LYS A 69 -10.71 -14.11 -4.27
CA LYS A 69 -10.24 -14.17 -5.66
C LYS A 69 -8.84 -14.78 -5.78
N ALA A 70 -7.92 -14.47 -4.86
CA ALA A 70 -6.58 -15.04 -4.82
C ALA A 70 -6.63 -16.55 -4.53
N LEU A 71 -7.44 -16.98 -3.56
CA LEU A 71 -7.66 -18.39 -3.29
C LEU A 71 -8.17 -19.14 -4.53
N ALA A 72 -9.15 -18.57 -5.24
CA ALA A 72 -9.69 -19.18 -6.46
C ALA A 72 -8.69 -19.24 -7.62
N LYS A 73 -7.69 -18.37 -7.65
CA LYS A 73 -6.64 -18.35 -8.69
C LYS A 73 -5.49 -19.31 -8.45
N LEU A 74 -5.35 -19.84 -7.23
CA LEU A 74 -4.21 -20.67 -6.84
C LEU A 74 -4.63 -22.15 -6.74
N PRO A 75 -4.20 -23.03 -7.68
CA PRO A 75 -4.49 -24.46 -7.63
C PRO A 75 -3.81 -25.09 -6.40
N ARG A 76 -4.55 -25.91 -5.66
CA ARG A 76 -4.06 -26.64 -4.49
C ARG A 76 -4.98 -27.82 -4.15
N PRO A 77 -4.50 -28.86 -3.47
CA PRO A 77 -5.29 -30.05 -3.15
C PRO A 77 -6.37 -29.78 -2.08
N ASP A 78 -6.08 -28.89 -1.12
CA ASP A 78 -6.96 -28.61 0.03
C ASP A 78 -7.40 -27.14 0.00
N GLY A 79 -8.58 -26.86 0.56
CA GLY A 79 -9.04 -25.52 0.85
C GLY A 79 -8.31 -24.87 2.04
N LEU A 80 -8.50 -23.57 2.21
CA LEU A 80 -8.01 -22.81 3.34
C LEU A 80 -9.16 -22.04 4.01
N SER A 81 -9.33 -22.21 5.31
CA SER A 81 -10.17 -21.35 6.13
C SER A 81 -9.30 -20.19 6.64
N ILE A 82 -9.58 -18.98 6.17
CA ILE A 82 -8.81 -17.76 6.46
C ILE A 82 -9.64 -16.81 7.35
N VAL A 83 -9.00 -16.31 8.39
CA VAL A 83 -9.47 -15.14 9.14
C VAL A 83 -8.59 -13.96 8.74
N LEU A 84 -9.17 -12.94 8.11
CA LEU A 84 -8.55 -11.68 7.75
C LEU A 84 -8.92 -10.62 8.79
N GLU A 85 -7.91 -10.09 9.48
CA GLU A 85 -8.04 -8.98 10.42
C GLU A 85 -7.68 -7.67 9.72
N LYS A 86 -8.70 -6.84 9.42
CA LYS A 86 -8.55 -5.57 8.71
C LYS A 86 -8.17 -4.45 9.66
N ASN A 87 -6.90 -4.10 9.65
CA ASN A 87 -6.29 -3.01 10.42
C ASN A 87 -5.99 -1.78 9.55
N LEU A 88 -5.91 -1.96 8.22
CA LEU A 88 -5.70 -0.89 7.25
C LEU A 88 -7.04 -0.33 6.74
N PRO A 89 -7.20 1.01 6.67
CA PRO A 89 -8.38 1.61 6.07
C PRO A 89 -8.51 1.21 4.58
N VAL A 90 -9.74 1.01 4.13
CA VAL A 90 -10.03 0.58 2.75
C VAL A 90 -9.88 1.76 1.78
N ALA A 91 -9.40 1.52 0.58
CA ALA A 91 -9.20 2.52 -0.48
C ALA A 91 -8.38 3.75 -0.02
N ALA A 92 -7.35 3.55 0.80
CA ALA A 92 -6.61 4.58 1.51
C ALA A 92 -5.20 4.88 0.94
N GLY A 93 -4.88 4.43 -0.29
CA GLY A 93 -3.53 4.61 -0.87
C GLY A 93 -2.47 3.63 -0.33
N LEU A 94 -2.87 2.61 0.46
CA LEU A 94 -1.98 1.64 1.12
C LEU A 94 -1.92 0.27 0.43
N GLY A 95 -2.65 0.09 -0.68
CA GLY A 95 -2.72 -1.19 -1.37
C GLY A 95 -3.29 -2.34 -0.52
N GLY A 96 -4.11 -2.05 0.51
CA GLY A 96 -4.54 -3.03 1.52
C GLY A 96 -5.12 -4.31 0.92
N GLY A 97 -6.07 -4.21 -0.01
CA GLY A 97 -6.62 -5.40 -0.68
C GLY A 97 -5.58 -6.17 -1.52
N SER A 98 -4.65 -5.48 -2.17
CA SER A 98 -3.54 -6.11 -2.90
C SER A 98 -2.54 -6.77 -1.94
N ALA A 99 -2.30 -6.17 -0.78
CA ALA A 99 -1.48 -6.75 0.28
C ALA A 99 -2.13 -8.00 0.86
N ASP A 100 -3.46 -7.99 1.09
CA ASP A 100 -4.23 -9.16 1.53
C ASP A 100 -4.10 -10.31 0.54
N ALA A 101 -4.28 -10.03 -0.76
CA ALA A 101 -4.07 -11.03 -1.82
C ALA A 101 -2.62 -11.54 -1.83
N GLY A 102 -1.63 -10.65 -1.74
CA GLY A 102 -0.22 -11.00 -1.67
C GLY A 102 0.09 -11.94 -0.49
N ALA A 103 -0.50 -11.68 0.67
CA ALA A 103 -0.38 -12.54 1.85
C ALA A 103 -0.99 -13.94 1.60
N VAL A 104 -2.11 -14.04 0.87
CA VAL A 104 -2.66 -15.34 0.45
C VAL A 104 -1.68 -16.11 -0.43
N PHE A 105 -1.04 -15.46 -1.40
CA PHE A 105 -0.01 -16.10 -2.21
C PHE A 105 1.12 -16.64 -1.34
N ARG A 106 1.59 -15.90 -0.33
CA ARG A 106 2.63 -16.36 0.59
C ARG A 106 2.18 -17.54 1.45
N LEU A 107 0.93 -17.52 1.97
CA LEU A 107 0.34 -18.64 2.70
C LEU A 107 0.26 -19.92 1.85
N VAL A 108 -0.18 -19.78 0.59
CA VAL A 108 -0.23 -20.92 -0.34
C VAL A 108 1.19 -21.40 -0.71
N ARG A 109 2.14 -20.47 -0.90
CA ARG A 109 3.55 -20.80 -1.15
C ARG A 109 4.15 -21.65 -0.03
N GLU A 110 3.88 -21.28 1.22
CA GLU A 110 4.33 -22.02 2.40
C GLU A 110 3.71 -23.43 2.49
N ALA A 111 2.40 -23.53 2.21
CA ALA A 111 1.65 -24.76 2.39
C ALA A 111 1.79 -25.77 1.23
N HIS A 112 1.91 -25.29 -0.01
CA HIS A 112 1.77 -26.09 -1.23
C HIS A 112 2.74 -25.73 -2.35
N GLY A 113 3.49 -24.63 -2.24
CA GLY A 113 4.22 -24.02 -3.35
C GLY A 113 3.32 -23.15 -4.23
N LEU A 114 3.93 -22.41 -5.15
CA LEU A 114 3.21 -21.59 -6.14
C LEU A 114 3.38 -22.19 -7.54
N PRO A 115 2.37 -22.07 -8.42
CA PRO A 115 2.50 -22.43 -9.82
C PRO A 115 3.52 -21.51 -10.53
N GLU A 116 4.15 -21.98 -11.62
CA GLU A 116 5.15 -21.19 -12.35
C GLU A 116 4.61 -19.84 -12.85
N ASP A 117 3.32 -19.81 -13.23
CA ASP A 117 2.62 -18.63 -13.74
C ASP A 117 2.02 -17.73 -12.63
N TRP A 118 2.48 -17.87 -11.38
CA TRP A 118 1.90 -17.13 -10.25
C TRP A 118 1.94 -15.59 -10.44
N ARG A 119 2.97 -15.07 -11.11
CA ARG A 119 3.04 -13.60 -11.38
C ARG A 119 1.91 -13.12 -12.28
N GLN A 120 1.56 -13.88 -13.32
CA GLN A 120 0.45 -13.58 -14.21
C GLN A 120 -0.89 -13.65 -13.46
N ARG A 121 -1.05 -14.66 -12.59
CA ARG A 121 -2.24 -14.80 -11.73
C ARG A 121 -2.37 -13.63 -10.75
N ALA A 122 -1.28 -13.20 -10.14
CA ALA A 122 -1.24 -12.05 -9.26
C ALA A 122 -1.60 -10.74 -10.01
N ALA A 123 -0.99 -10.49 -11.17
CA ALA A 123 -1.27 -9.32 -12.00
C ALA A 123 -2.75 -9.26 -12.47
N ALA A 124 -3.37 -10.41 -12.73
CA ALA A 124 -4.79 -10.50 -13.07
C ALA A 124 -5.75 -10.14 -11.93
N LEU A 125 -5.26 -10.04 -10.69
CA LEU A 125 -6.03 -9.57 -9.53
C LEU A 125 -5.93 -8.07 -9.31
N GLY A 126 -4.82 -7.45 -9.73
CA GLY A 126 -4.58 -6.02 -9.61
C GLY A 126 -3.10 -5.69 -9.83
N ALA A 127 -2.84 -4.46 -10.28
CA ALA A 127 -1.50 -3.99 -10.65
C ALA A 127 -0.47 -4.10 -9.48
N ASP A 128 -0.90 -3.82 -8.26
CA ASP A 128 -0.03 -3.84 -7.08
C ASP A 128 0.19 -5.26 -6.50
N VAL A 129 -0.63 -6.26 -6.89
CA VAL A 129 -0.60 -7.58 -6.26
C VAL A 129 0.75 -8.28 -6.42
N PRO A 130 1.41 -8.28 -7.62
CA PRO A 130 2.73 -8.89 -7.76
C PRO A 130 3.79 -8.32 -6.81
N ALA A 131 3.81 -6.99 -6.62
CA ALA A 131 4.71 -6.34 -5.67
C ALA A 131 4.36 -6.74 -4.22
N CYS A 132 3.08 -6.84 -3.89
CA CYS A 132 2.59 -7.27 -2.58
C CYS A 132 2.88 -8.75 -2.27
N VAL A 133 3.04 -9.62 -3.26
CA VAL A 133 3.47 -11.02 -3.04
C VAL A 133 4.90 -11.07 -2.51
N GLU A 134 5.82 -10.31 -3.09
CA GLU A 134 7.22 -10.28 -2.64
C GLU A 134 7.39 -9.36 -1.42
N SER A 135 6.64 -8.26 -1.34
CA SER A 135 6.67 -7.26 -0.26
C SER A 135 8.08 -6.76 0.04
N VAL A 136 8.84 -6.47 -1.00
CA VAL A 136 10.17 -5.84 -0.96
C VAL A 136 10.16 -4.55 -1.77
N ALA A 137 11.00 -3.59 -1.40
CA ALA A 137 11.08 -2.34 -2.14
C ALA A 137 11.44 -2.59 -3.61
N CYS A 138 10.72 -1.96 -4.53
CA CYS A 138 10.92 -2.09 -5.96
C CYS A 138 10.39 -0.87 -6.73
N ILE A 139 10.93 -0.66 -7.93
CA ILE A 139 10.40 0.33 -8.87
C ILE A 139 9.29 -0.35 -9.68
N GLY A 140 8.13 0.29 -9.77
CA GLY A 140 7.05 -0.10 -10.66
C GLY A 140 6.94 0.85 -11.85
N ARG A 141 6.84 0.30 -13.07
CA ARG A 141 6.65 1.06 -14.32
C ARG A 141 5.36 0.64 -15.03
N GLY A 142 5.05 1.35 -16.11
CA GLY A 142 3.82 1.14 -16.87
C GLY A 142 2.61 1.51 -16.02
N THR A 143 1.69 0.59 -15.77
CA THR A 143 0.58 0.77 -14.81
C THR A 143 0.97 0.38 -13.38
N GLY A 144 2.26 0.20 -13.09
CA GLY A 144 2.79 -0.29 -11.81
C GLY A 144 3.07 -1.79 -11.80
N THR A 145 2.89 -2.48 -12.93
CA THR A 145 3.03 -3.94 -13.06
C THR A 145 4.42 -4.42 -13.48
N GLU A 146 5.21 -3.56 -14.11
CA GLU A 146 6.59 -3.84 -14.51
C GLU A 146 7.51 -3.53 -13.33
N LEU A 147 7.93 -4.58 -12.62
CA LEU A 147 8.68 -4.46 -11.38
C LEU A 147 10.18 -4.62 -11.62
N GLU A 148 10.95 -3.64 -11.18
CA GLU A 148 12.41 -3.63 -11.22
C GLU A 148 12.99 -3.60 -9.80
N PRO A 149 14.04 -4.36 -9.50
CA PRO A 149 14.70 -4.28 -8.20
C PRO A 149 15.35 -2.91 -7.98
N VAL A 150 15.45 -2.51 -6.72
CA VAL A 150 16.13 -1.29 -6.30
C VAL A 150 17.03 -1.60 -5.10
N GLU A 151 18.14 -0.90 -4.96
CA GLU A 151 18.94 -0.94 -3.74
C GLU A 151 18.15 -0.31 -2.59
N ASN A 152 17.77 -1.14 -1.60
CA ASN A 152 16.91 -0.74 -0.50
C ASN A 152 17.72 -0.29 0.73
N ASP A 153 18.25 0.92 0.67
CA ASP A 153 19.01 1.56 1.74
C ASP A 153 18.15 2.32 2.76
N VAL A 154 16.81 2.21 2.65
CA VAL A 154 15.83 2.75 3.60
C VAL A 154 15.20 1.68 4.48
N ALA A 155 15.59 0.42 4.34
CA ALA A 155 15.12 -0.66 5.21
C ALA A 155 15.42 -0.35 6.69
N GLY A 156 14.46 -0.63 7.57
CA GLY A 156 14.56 -0.34 9.01
C GLY A 156 14.24 1.11 9.41
N CYS A 157 14.08 2.05 8.47
CA CYS A 157 13.60 3.40 8.78
C CYS A 157 12.21 3.35 9.42
N ALA A 158 12.03 4.13 10.47
CA ALA A 158 10.74 4.23 11.16
C ALA A 158 9.71 4.97 10.31
N VAL A 159 8.47 4.47 10.32
CA VAL A 159 7.35 5.01 9.53
C VAL A 159 6.15 5.26 10.44
N LEU A 160 5.48 6.38 10.23
CA LEU A 160 4.13 6.66 10.72
C LEU A 160 3.21 6.83 9.53
N LEU A 161 2.17 6.02 9.43
CA LEU A 161 1.06 6.16 8.51
C LEU A 161 -0.07 6.91 9.21
N VAL A 162 -0.66 7.90 8.55
CA VAL A 162 -1.78 8.68 9.09
C VAL A 162 -2.85 8.85 8.01
N ASN A 163 -4.11 8.57 8.37
CA ASN A 163 -5.27 8.72 7.48
C ASN A 163 -6.35 9.56 8.16
N PRO A 164 -6.89 10.60 7.51
CA PRO A 164 -7.93 11.45 8.10
C PRO A 164 -9.31 10.78 8.18
N ARG A 165 -9.45 9.50 7.76
CA ARG A 165 -10.72 8.75 7.68
C ARG A 165 -11.77 9.41 6.76
N VAL A 166 -11.30 10.12 5.74
CA VAL A 166 -12.16 10.71 4.71
C VAL A 166 -12.03 9.87 3.45
N PRO A 167 -13.14 9.37 2.87
CA PRO A 167 -13.09 8.61 1.64
C PRO A 167 -12.51 9.42 0.48
N LEU A 168 -11.57 8.85 -0.26
CA LEU A 168 -10.99 9.44 -1.46
C LEU A 168 -10.83 8.36 -2.53
N ALA A 169 -11.69 8.43 -3.56
CA ALA A 169 -11.66 7.46 -4.63
C ALA A 169 -10.46 7.69 -5.57
N THR A 170 -9.75 6.63 -5.92
CA THR A 170 -8.54 6.68 -6.77
C THR A 170 -8.81 7.27 -8.16
N GLY A 171 -9.90 6.86 -8.82
CA GLY A 171 -10.22 7.31 -10.18
C GLY A 171 -10.33 8.84 -10.32
N PRO A 172 -11.13 9.53 -9.49
CA PRO A 172 -11.22 10.99 -9.50
C PRO A 172 -9.88 11.70 -9.28
N VAL A 173 -8.99 11.18 -8.41
CA VAL A 173 -7.67 11.76 -8.16
C VAL A 173 -6.79 11.68 -9.41
N PHE A 174 -6.74 10.52 -10.08
CA PHE A 174 -6.04 10.39 -11.35
C PHE A 174 -6.65 11.25 -12.45
N ALA A 175 -7.97 11.36 -12.51
CA ALA A 175 -8.66 12.21 -13.49
C ALA A 175 -8.36 13.69 -13.30
N ALA A 176 -8.09 14.13 -12.06
CA ALA A 176 -7.77 15.50 -11.71
C ALA A 176 -6.28 15.85 -11.88
N TRP A 177 -5.41 14.87 -12.24
CA TRP A 177 -4.02 15.17 -12.61
C TRP A 177 -3.99 16.10 -13.84
N ASP A 178 -3.13 17.12 -13.80
CA ASP A 178 -3.07 18.22 -14.78
C ASP A 178 -2.63 17.80 -16.18
N GLY A 179 -2.06 16.61 -16.33
CA GLY A 179 -1.55 16.09 -17.60
C GLY A 179 -0.08 16.48 -17.89
N GLU A 180 0.58 17.16 -16.97
CA GLU A 180 1.98 17.56 -17.14
C GLU A 180 2.95 16.47 -16.69
N ASP A 181 3.79 15.99 -17.60
CA ASP A 181 4.90 15.08 -17.28
C ASP A 181 6.06 15.87 -16.66
N SER A 182 6.16 15.88 -15.35
CA SER A 182 7.25 16.55 -14.63
C SER A 182 8.57 15.74 -14.59
N GLY A 183 8.70 14.73 -15.42
CA GLY A 183 9.92 13.93 -15.61
C GLY A 183 9.96 12.60 -14.84
N PRO A 184 10.96 11.75 -15.17
CA PRO A 184 11.08 10.39 -14.63
C PRO A 184 11.46 10.37 -13.14
N LEU A 185 11.38 9.17 -12.54
CA LEU A 185 11.96 8.95 -11.22
C LEU A 185 13.49 9.23 -11.25
N PRO A 186 14.03 9.81 -10.16
CA PRO A 186 15.48 9.87 -9.97
C PRO A 186 16.08 8.46 -10.04
N GLN A 187 17.32 8.37 -10.53
CA GLN A 187 18.06 7.11 -10.55
C GLN A 187 18.91 6.95 -9.28
N GLY A 188 19.05 5.73 -8.82
CA GLY A 188 19.90 5.40 -7.67
C GLY A 188 19.21 4.56 -6.61
N PRO A 189 19.72 4.54 -5.36
CA PRO A 189 19.14 3.78 -4.26
C PRO A 189 17.77 4.36 -3.84
N ALA A 190 17.01 3.56 -3.10
CA ALA A 190 15.65 3.90 -2.67
C ALA A 190 15.58 5.23 -1.91
N SER A 191 16.59 5.54 -1.07
CA SER A 191 16.66 6.83 -0.37
C SER A 191 16.67 8.01 -1.33
N ARG A 192 17.54 7.97 -2.34
CA ARG A 192 17.65 9.05 -3.32
C ARG A 192 16.34 9.25 -4.08
N ILE A 193 15.74 8.15 -4.57
CA ILE A 193 14.44 8.20 -5.27
C ILE A 193 13.35 8.77 -4.36
N ALA A 194 13.33 8.36 -3.08
CA ALA A 194 12.37 8.83 -2.11
C ALA A 194 12.52 10.33 -1.83
N PHE A 195 13.75 10.83 -1.59
CA PHE A 195 13.97 12.22 -1.21
C PHE A 195 13.89 13.20 -2.37
N GLU A 196 14.43 12.85 -3.55
CA GLU A 196 14.41 13.69 -4.74
C GLU A 196 13.12 13.54 -5.57
N GLY A 197 12.37 12.45 -5.37
CA GLY A 197 11.09 12.19 -6.04
C GLY A 197 9.92 12.97 -5.43
N ARG A 198 8.74 12.77 -6.00
CA ARG A 198 7.49 13.43 -5.61
C ARG A 198 6.30 12.47 -5.70
N ASN A 199 5.11 12.94 -5.34
CA ASN A 199 3.87 12.27 -5.70
C ASN A 199 3.01 13.24 -6.52
N ASP A 200 2.89 13.01 -7.83
CA ASP A 200 2.14 13.86 -8.76
C ASP A 200 0.62 13.85 -8.47
N LEU A 201 0.15 12.92 -7.66
CA LEU A 201 -1.24 12.84 -7.23
C LEU A 201 -1.51 13.61 -5.92
N GLU A 202 -0.48 14.17 -5.24
CA GLU A 202 -0.67 14.86 -3.96
C GLU A 202 -1.50 16.15 -4.13
N ALA A 203 -1.18 16.98 -5.12
CA ALA A 203 -1.91 18.22 -5.39
C ALA A 203 -3.39 17.97 -5.79
N PRO A 204 -3.70 17.08 -6.77
CA PRO A 204 -5.10 16.75 -7.08
C PRO A 204 -5.84 16.10 -5.90
N ALA A 205 -5.18 15.26 -5.08
CA ALA A 205 -5.80 14.68 -3.89
C ALA A 205 -6.16 15.75 -2.85
N ILE A 206 -5.28 16.72 -2.61
CA ILE A 206 -5.55 17.86 -1.70
C ILE A 206 -6.73 18.68 -2.19
N ALA A 207 -6.83 18.94 -3.48
CA ALA A 207 -7.95 19.70 -4.05
C ALA A 207 -9.30 18.98 -3.85
N LEU A 208 -9.33 17.64 -3.93
CA LEU A 208 -10.53 16.82 -3.75
C LEU A 208 -10.81 16.49 -2.28
N CYS A 209 -9.78 16.44 -1.43
CA CYS A 209 -9.84 16.05 -0.04
C CYS A 209 -8.92 16.96 0.80
N PRO A 210 -9.32 18.20 1.14
CA PRO A 210 -8.50 19.16 1.91
C PRO A 210 -7.90 18.62 3.20
N PRO A 211 -8.53 17.68 3.95
CA PRO A 211 -7.90 17.07 5.13
C PRO A 211 -6.54 16.40 4.87
N VAL A 212 -6.22 16.01 3.63
CA VAL A 212 -4.87 15.50 3.27
C VAL A 212 -3.81 16.57 3.56
N ALA A 213 -4.08 17.84 3.24
CA ALA A 213 -3.14 18.94 3.52
C ALA A 213 -2.92 19.14 5.04
N GLU A 214 -3.96 18.95 5.86
CA GLU A 214 -3.86 19.06 7.31
C GLU A 214 -2.97 17.93 7.88
N VAL A 215 -3.13 16.70 7.39
CA VAL A 215 -2.29 15.57 7.78
C VAL A 215 -0.83 15.84 7.41
N LEU A 216 -0.56 16.27 6.17
CA LEU A 216 0.79 16.60 5.71
C LEU A 216 1.43 17.70 6.54
N ALA A 217 0.69 18.75 6.85
CA ALA A 217 1.17 19.86 7.70
C ALA A 217 1.51 19.39 9.11
N SER A 218 0.65 18.56 9.71
CA SER A 218 0.86 17.99 11.05
C SER A 218 2.10 17.09 11.11
N LEU A 219 2.32 16.25 10.09
CA LEU A 219 3.50 15.38 9.98
C LEU A 219 4.79 16.20 9.76
N ARG A 220 4.76 17.22 8.89
CA ARG A 220 5.90 18.13 8.65
C ARG A 220 6.29 18.88 9.92
N ALA A 221 5.31 19.36 10.70
CA ALA A 221 5.55 20.04 11.97
C ALA A 221 6.19 19.14 13.05
N ALA A 222 6.16 17.81 12.88
CA ALA A 222 6.86 16.88 13.75
C ALA A 222 8.36 16.71 13.39
N GLY A 223 8.82 17.30 12.28
CA GLY A 223 10.24 17.33 11.90
C GLY A 223 10.79 16.04 11.33
N ALA A 224 9.95 15.18 10.75
CA ALA A 224 10.38 13.97 10.05
C ALA A 224 11.15 14.29 8.76
N GLU A 225 12.11 13.43 8.40
CA GLU A 225 12.99 13.61 7.23
C GLU A 225 12.21 13.62 5.90
N LEU A 226 11.21 12.77 5.77
CA LEU A 226 10.34 12.73 4.58
C LEU A 226 8.88 12.65 5.00
N VAL A 227 8.06 13.51 4.43
CA VAL A 227 6.59 13.51 4.59
C VAL A 227 5.94 13.59 3.21
N ARG A 228 5.06 12.65 2.90
CA ARG A 228 4.38 12.56 1.59
C ARG A 228 3.07 11.79 1.70
N MET A 229 2.15 12.04 0.76
CA MET A 229 0.98 11.20 0.57
C MET A 229 1.35 9.90 -0.17
N SER A 230 0.76 8.77 0.23
CA SER A 230 0.94 7.48 -0.44
C SER A 230 -0.10 7.27 -1.55
N GLY A 231 0.36 6.95 -2.75
CA GLY A 231 -0.52 6.64 -3.88
C GLY A 231 -1.46 7.80 -4.19
N SER A 232 -2.74 7.50 -4.38
CA SER A 232 -3.81 8.48 -4.59
C SER A 232 -4.40 9.03 -3.28
N GLY A 233 -3.86 8.65 -2.12
CA GLY A 233 -4.34 9.10 -0.81
C GLY A 233 -5.50 8.24 -0.26
N ALA A 234 -6.16 8.64 0.84
CA ALA A 234 -5.85 9.86 1.62
C ALA A 234 -4.75 9.63 2.68
N THR A 235 -4.10 8.46 2.74
CA THR A 235 -3.04 8.20 3.73
C THR A 235 -1.79 8.98 3.38
N CYS A 236 -1.24 9.68 4.37
CA CYS A 236 0.08 10.29 4.33
C CYS A 236 1.03 9.50 5.24
N PHE A 237 2.32 9.61 4.98
CA PHE A 237 3.34 8.99 5.82
C PHE A 237 4.43 9.98 6.20
N ALA A 238 5.01 9.74 7.36
CA ALA A 238 6.29 10.31 7.78
C ALA A 238 7.32 9.19 7.88
N LEU A 239 8.53 9.43 7.38
CA LEU A 239 9.68 8.52 7.43
C LEU A 239 10.84 9.23 8.11
N ASP A 240 11.50 8.55 9.05
CA ASP A 240 12.71 9.06 9.70
C ASP A 240 13.62 7.90 10.13
N ARG A 241 14.94 8.12 10.05
CA ARG A 241 15.94 7.17 10.56
C ARG A 241 15.98 7.13 12.08
N ARG A 242 15.47 8.18 12.74
CA ARG A 242 15.39 8.31 14.20
C ARG A 242 14.01 7.88 14.69
N PRO A 243 13.87 6.68 15.31
CA PRO A 243 12.56 6.18 15.76
C PRO A 243 11.85 7.11 16.76
N GLY A 244 12.61 7.89 17.53
CA GLY A 244 12.06 8.87 18.49
C GLY A 244 11.21 9.95 17.83
N VAL A 245 11.63 10.45 16.66
CA VAL A 245 10.86 11.46 15.89
C VAL A 245 9.51 10.90 15.48
N ILE A 246 9.46 9.66 15.01
CA ILE A 246 8.21 8.99 14.60
C ILE A 246 7.31 8.71 15.82
N ALA A 247 7.90 8.34 16.97
CA ALA A 247 7.12 8.12 18.20
C ALA A 247 6.48 9.43 18.70
N GLU A 248 7.24 10.52 18.77
CA GLU A 248 6.75 11.85 19.16
C GLU A 248 5.68 12.37 18.19
N ALA A 249 5.88 12.17 16.88
CA ALA A 249 4.89 12.51 15.87
C ALA A 249 3.55 11.77 16.10
N ALA A 250 3.62 10.47 16.38
CA ALA A 250 2.44 9.66 16.64
C ALA A 250 1.68 10.11 17.91
N GLU A 251 2.41 10.39 18.99
CA GLU A 251 1.82 10.89 20.24
C GLU A 251 1.15 12.26 20.05
N ARG A 252 1.79 13.15 19.29
CA ARG A 252 1.24 14.45 18.95
C ARG A 252 -0.05 14.32 18.15
N ILE A 253 -0.06 13.49 17.08
CA ILE A 253 -1.25 13.26 16.26
C ILE A 253 -2.36 12.60 17.08
N ALA A 254 -2.06 11.62 17.94
CA ALA A 254 -3.06 11.00 18.80
C ALA A 254 -3.73 12.00 19.74
N ARG A 255 -2.98 12.99 20.24
CA ARG A 255 -3.50 14.06 21.12
C ARG A 255 -4.31 15.11 20.37
N ASP A 256 -3.76 15.60 19.24
CA ASP A 256 -4.29 16.78 18.54
C ASP A 256 -5.39 16.40 17.51
N HIS A 257 -5.37 15.14 17.00
CA HIS A 257 -6.26 14.62 15.97
C HIS A 257 -6.69 13.17 16.29
N SER A 258 -7.29 12.94 17.44
CA SER A 258 -7.67 11.61 17.93
C SER A 258 -8.62 10.84 17.00
N GLN A 259 -9.32 11.52 16.10
CA GLN A 259 -10.21 10.90 15.09
C GLN A 259 -9.45 10.32 13.88
N TRP A 260 -8.17 10.71 13.65
CA TRP A 260 -7.40 10.16 12.56
C TRP A 260 -6.91 8.76 12.90
N TRP A 261 -6.90 7.91 11.90
CA TRP A 261 -6.23 6.60 12.01
C TRP A 261 -4.73 6.77 11.89
N GLN A 262 -3.99 5.99 12.66
CA GLN A 262 -2.54 5.95 12.56
C GLN A 262 -2.00 4.54 12.78
N MET A 263 -0.90 4.22 12.13
CA MET A 263 -0.15 2.98 12.30
C MET A 263 1.35 3.26 12.23
N ARG A 264 2.10 2.73 13.18
CA ARG A 264 3.57 2.79 13.19
C ARG A 264 4.16 1.47 12.72
N GLY A 265 5.34 1.55 12.09
CA GLY A 265 6.12 0.40 11.68
C GLY A 265 7.52 0.82 11.24
N LYS A 266 8.18 -0.07 10.52
CA LYS A 266 9.47 0.17 9.86
C LYS A 266 9.38 -0.27 8.41
N LEU A 267 10.16 0.35 7.55
CA LEU A 267 10.33 -0.14 6.18
C LEU A 267 11.06 -1.50 6.19
N ARG A 268 10.58 -2.39 5.32
CA ARG A 268 11.15 -3.73 5.12
C ARG A 268 12.26 -3.69 4.10
#